data_aef5dfe941a1f875c07342aae4b37ac9
#
_entry.id   aef5dfe941a1f875c07342aae4b37ac9
#
_cell.length_a   1.000
_cell.length_b   1.000
_cell.length_c   1.000
_cell.angle_alpha   90.00
_cell.angle_beta   90.00
_cell.angle_gamma   90.00
#
_symmetry.space_group_name_H-M   'P 1'
#
loop_
_entity.id
_entity.type
_entity.pdbx_description
1 polymer ?
#
loop_
_entity_poly.entity_id
_entity_poly.type
_entity_poly.pdbx_seq_one_letter_code
_entity_poly.pdbx_strand_id
1 'polypeptide(L)'
;MTAPDPTGAPGARRGRTARRLIGWALGLVTVIAVAANQRDVGIARDEAVYMQNGARYADWWIGLVTFGHGISERSVTRTFGGPGATDNNREHPALMKTLFGLSERLVHRTLGVASEVTAFRLPSALGHGVLVVLVYFLVLELWGLAEAIAAALLVLLLPRAVFHAGLACFDAPTMTLWFATVAAYWRGLDGRRWPWQAGVLWGLALATKHTALLLPFALGVHYLIVGLVAARRARRARSESTGATPPRRALAAARAVIGYRWRVIVSLAVLGPLTLYLVWPWLWFDPVHHVQAWLAFHTSHVHYNYEYLGRNWNAPPF
;
A
#
# COMPACT_ATOMS: atom_id res chain seq x y z
N MET A 1 8.88 36.20 -28.09
CA MET A 1 7.94 36.88 -27.18
C MET A 1 6.79 35.89 -26.97
N THR A 2 6.89 35.03 -25.94
CA THR A 2 5.87 34.04 -25.61
C THR A 2 4.78 34.73 -24.81
N ALA A 3 3.53 34.61 -25.26
CA ALA A 3 2.36 35.15 -24.57
C ALA A 3 2.28 34.68 -23.11
N PRO A 4 1.87 35.51 -22.14
CA PRO A 4 1.73 35.13 -20.76
C PRO A 4 0.62 34.07 -20.61
N ASP A 5 0.96 33.01 -19.89
CA ASP A 5 0.08 31.87 -19.56
C ASP A 5 -1.22 32.35 -18.89
N PRO A 6 -2.42 32.07 -19.44
CA PRO A 6 -3.71 32.54 -18.91
C PRO A 6 -4.15 31.83 -17.63
N THR A 7 -3.28 31.02 -16.99
CA THR A 7 -3.64 30.21 -15.81
C THR A 7 -3.76 31.01 -14.51
N GLY A 8 -3.61 32.34 -14.55
CA GLY A 8 -3.69 33.25 -13.39
C GLY A 8 -5.06 33.87 -13.12
N ALA A 9 -6.05 33.68 -13.98
CA ALA A 9 -7.36 34.29 -13.81
C ALA A 9 -8.07 33.82 -12.52
N PRO A 10 -8.72 34.72 -11.75
CA PRO A 10 -9.39 34.38 -10.48
C PRO A 10 -10.39 33.22 -10.59
N GLY A 11 -11.08 33.08 -11.74
CA GLY A 11 -12.02 32.01 -12.00
C GLY A 11 -11.35 30.63 -12.15
N ALA A 12 -10.17 30.56 -12.78
CA ALA A 12 -9.42 29.31 -12.93
C ALA A 12 -8.85 28.79 -11.60
N ARG A 13 -8.46 29.68 -10.68
CA ARG A 13 -8.04 29.34 -9.32
C ARG A 13 -9.21 28.82 -8.48
N ARG A 14 -10.38 29.47 -8.53
CA ARG A 14 -11.60 29.00 -7.84
C ARG A 14 -12.03 27.63 -8.30
N GLY A 15 -12.02 27.36 -9.62
CA GLY A 15 -12.35 26.05 -10.15
C GLY A 15 -11.39 24.95 -9.71
N ARG A 16 -10.09 25.21 -9.63
CA ARG A 16 -9.10 24.24 -9.10
C ARG A 16 -9.30 23.95 -7.61
N THR A 17 -9.57 24.98 -6.83
CA THR A 17 -9.84 24.81 -5.38
C THR A 17 -11.10 23.99 -5.16
N ALA A 18 -12.20 24.29 -5.85
CA ALA A 18 -13.44 23.53 -5.76
C ALA A 18 -13.25 22.05 -6.08
N ARG A 19 -12.54 21.73 -7.18
CA ARG A 19 -12.24 20.33 -7.54
C ARG A 19 -11.41 19.61 -6.46
N ARG A 20 -10.47 20.29 -5.82
CA ARG A 20 -9.69 19.71 -4.71
C ARG A 20 -10.57 19.43 -3.49
N LEU A 21 -11.43 20.38 -3.14
CA LEU A 21 -12.36 20.23 -2.01
C LEU A 21 -13.32 19.06 -2.21
N ILE A 22 -13.84 18.85 -3.44
CA ILE A 22 -14.68 17.68 -3.75
C ILE A 22 -13.95 16.36 -3.43
N GLY A 23 -12.70 16.20 -3.86
CA GLY A 23 -11.94 14.97 -3.60
C GLY A 23 -11.74 14.71 -2.10
N TRP A 24 -11.37 15.74 -1.35
CA TRP A 24 -11.21 15.62 0.10
C TRP A 24 -12.54 15.38 0.82
N ALA A 25 -13.62 16.03 0.38
CA ALA A 25 -14.96 15.80 0.92
C ALA A 25 -15.43 14.36 0.70
N LEU A 26 -15.21 13.79 -0.50
CA LEU A 26 -15.52 12.39 -0.78
C LEU A 26 -14.74 11.43 0.12
N GLY A 27 -13.45 11.69 0.34
CA GLY A 27 -12.65 10.92 1.29
C GLY A 27 -13.16 11.01 2.72
N LEU A 28 -13.50 12.20 3.20
CA LEU A 28 -14.05 12.40 4.54
C LEU A 28 -15.42 11.71 4.70
N VAL A 29 -16.31 11.86 3.72
CA VAL A 29 -17.62 11.18 3.71
C VAL A 29 -17.42 9.66 3.76
N THR A 30 -16.42 9.13 3.04
CA THR A 30 -16.06 7.70 3.08
C THR A 30 -15.69 7.27 4.49
N VAL A 31 -14.80 7.99 5.16
CA VAL A 31 -14.39 7.65 6.54
C VAL A 31 -15.59 7.66 7.49
N ILE A 32 -16.44 8.69 7.41
CA ILE A 32 -17.62 8.81 8.24
C ILE A 32 -18.60 7.67 7.98
N ALA A 33 -18.87 7.36 6.70
CA ALA A 33 -19.78 6.29 6.31
C ALA A 33 -19.30 4.92 6.81
N VAL A 34 -17.99 4.62 6.64
CA VAL A 34 -17.39 3.38 7.14
C VAL A 34 -17.46 3.32 8.67
N ALA A 35 -17.09 4.40 9.37
CA ALA A 35 -17.14 4.46 10.82
C ALA A 35 -18.56 4.35 11.39
N ALA A 36 -19.56 4.86 10.69
CA ALA A 36 -20.96 4.70 11.07
C ALA A 36 -21.45 3.26 10.85
N ASN A 37 -21.15 2.67 9.70
CA ASN A 37 -21.61 1.33 9.32
C ASN A 37 -20.99 0.21 10.18
N GLN A 38 -19.79 0.40 10.73
CA GLN A 38 -19.11 -0.62 11.53
C GLN A 38 -19.69 -0.83 12.93
N ARG A 39 -20.60 0.05 13.41
CA ARG A 39 -21.13 0.01 14.78
C ARG A 39 -21.87 -1.29 15.09
N ASP A 40 -22.57 -1.83 14.09
CA ASP A 40 -23.38 -3.05 14.21
C ASP A 40 -22.63 -4.31 13.75
N VAL A 41 -21.35 -4.16 13.34
CA VAL A 41 -20.52 -5.27 12.90
C VAL A 41 -19.77 -5.85 14.08
N GLY A 42 -20.03 -7.13 14.40
CA GLY A 42 -19.31 -7.88 15.41
C GLY A 42 -17.80 -7.96 15.12
N ILE A 43 -17.02 -8.44 16.10
CA ILE A 43 -15.57 -8.64 15.95
C ILE A 43 -15.34 -9.88 15.09
N ALA A 44 -14.64 -9.74 13.97
CA ALA A 44 -14.22 -10.83 13.11
C ALA A 44 -13.12 -11.65 13.80
N ARG A 45 -13.02 -12.96 13.46
CA ARG A 45 -12.07 -13.89 14.08
C ARG A 45 -10.63 -13.34 14.10
N ASP A 46 -10.14 -12.86 12.97
CA ASP A 46 -8.76 -12.40 12.84
C ASP A 46 -8.54 -11.03 13.48
N GLU A 47 -9.60 -10.18 13.53
CA GLU A 47 -9.54 -8.88 14.19
C GLU A 47 -9.11 -8.97 15.65
N ALA A 48 -9.64 -9.95 16.42
CA ALA A 48 -9.30 -10.12 17.81
C ALA A 48 -7.79 -10.33 17.99
N VAL A 49 -7.17 -11.14 17.13
CA VAL A 49 -5.72 -11.39 17.14
C VAL A 49 -4.95 -10.12 16.76
N TYR A 50 -5.41 -9.39 15.75
CA TYR A 50 -4.74 -8.16 15.31
C TYR A 50 -4.84 -7.02 16.32
N MET A 51 -5.98 -6.87 16.99
CA MET A 51 -6.19 -5.90 18.07
C MET A 51 -5.30 -6.21 19.28
N GLN A 52 -5.26 -7.46 19.73
CA GLN A 52 -4.43 -7.88 20.86
C GLN A 52 -2.94 -7.64 20.59
N ASN A 53 -2.45 -8.06 19.42
CA ASN A 53 -1.07 -7.85 19.04
C ASN A 53 -0.77 -6.36 18.78
N GLY A 54 -1.71 -5.64 18.19
CA GLY A 54 -1.62 -4.22 17.95
C GLY A 54 -1.44 -3.40 19.22
N ALA A 55 -2.21 -3.74 20.28
CA ALA A 55 -2.05 -3.11 21.58
C ALA A 55 -0.62 -3.29 22.14
N ARG A 56 -0.08 -4.51 22.08
CA ARG A 56 1.30 -4.79 22.54
C ARG A 56 2.36 -4.07 21.70
N TYR A 57 2.17 -4.03 20.38
CA TYR A 57 3.09 -3.33 19.49
C TYR A 57 3.09 -1.82 19.72
N ALA A 58 1.89 -1.24 19.90
CA ALA A 58 1.76 0.18 20.24
C ALA A 58 2.47 0.52 21.56
N ASP A 59 2.26 -0.28 22.60
CA ASP A 59 2.92 -0.09 23.90
C ASP A 59 4.44 -0.18 23.79
N TRP A 60 4.95 -1.09 22.95
CA TRP A 60 6.39 -1.18 22.70
C TRP A 60 6.93 0.08 22.03
N TRP A 61 6.26 0.59 20.97
CA TRP A 61 6.67 1.82 20.30
C TRP A 61 6.57 3.04 21.21
N ILE A 62 5.51 3.15 21.99
CA ILE A 62 5.34 4.23 22.98
C ILE A 62 6.46 4.14 24.02
N GLY A 63 6.72 2.95 24.58
CA GLY A 63 7.80 2.76 25.53
C GLY A 63 9.17 3.12 24.97
N LEU A 64 9.43 2.84 23.70
CA LEU A 64 10.67 3.22 23.03
C LEU A 64 10.82 4.74 22.93
N VAL A 65 9.81 5.46 22.47
CA VAL A 65 9.89 6.93 22.28
C VAL A 65 9.80 7.69 23.61
N THR A 66 9.25 7.10 24.67
CA THR A 66 9.21 7.67 26.02
C THR A 66 10.39 7.26 26.88
N PHE A 67 11.40 6.60 26.28
CA PHE A 67 12.59 6.09 26.99
C PHE A 67 12.28 5.11 28.13
N GLY A 68 11.13 4.45 28.11
CA GLY A 68 10.76 3.41 29.08
C GLY A 68 11.54 2.10 28.90
N HIS A 69 12.08 1.87 27.68
CA HIS A 69 13.01 0.77 27.38
C HIS A 69 13.86 1.09 26.15
N GLY A 70 14.96 0.35 25.98
CA GLY A 70 15.83 0.42 24.80
C GLY A 70 15.48 -0.64 23.75
N ILE A 71 16.12 -0.50 22.58
CA ILE A 71 16.10 -1.51 21.53
C ILE A 71 17.05 -2.64 21.93
N SER A 72 16.52 -3.87 22.09
CA SER A 72 17.31 -5.07 22.29
C SER A 72 16.63 -6.26 21.60
N GLU A 73 17.43 -7.24 21.20
CA GLU A 73 16.90 -8.47 20.58
C GLU A 73 15.84 -9.15 21.48
N ARG A 74 16.10 -9.22 22.79
CA ARG A 74 15.14 -9.76 23.76
C ARG A 74 13.81 -8.99 23.77
N SER A 75 13.85 -7.66 23.74
CA SER A 75 12.65 -6.80 23.73
C SER A 75 11.85 -7.00 22.45
N VAL A 76 12.53 -7.00 21.30
CA VAL A 76 11.90 -7.20 19.99
C VAL A 76 11.33 -8.60 19.84
N THR A 77 12.10 -9.64 20.18
CA THR A 77 11.64 -11.04 20.11
C THR A 77 10.42 -11.28 21.01
N ARG A 78 10.44 -10.75 22.22
CA ARG A 78 9.30 -10.87 23.16
C ARG A 78 8.04 -10.21 22.62
N THR A 79 8.16 -9.07 21.93
CA THR A 79 7.00 -8.29 21.47
C THR A 79 6.50 -8.71 20.09
N PHE A 80 7.41 -8.87 19.12
CA PHE A 80 7.06 -9.10 17.71
C PHE A 80 7.12 -10.56 17.26
N GLY A 81 7.51 -11.45 18.13
CA GLY A 81 7.52 -12.89 17.90
C GLY A 81 8.90 -13.50 17.82
N GLY A 82 9.02 -14.69 18.41
CA GLY A 82 10.22 -15.50 18.45
C GLY A 82 10.00 -16.79 19.26
N PRO A 83 11.00 -17.61 19.45
CA PRO A 83 10.89 -18.80 20.33
C PRO A 83 10.43 -18.38 21.72
N GLY A 84 9.31 -18.95 22.18
CA GLY A 84 8.71 -18.64 23.48
C GLY A 84 7.93 -17.32 23.54
N ALA A 85 7.77 -16.59 22.43
CA ALA A 85 6.91 -15.41 22.39
C ALA A 85 5.42 -15.79 22.39
N THR A 86 4.61 -14.95 23.03
CA THR A 86 3.15 -15.12 23.08
C THR A 86 2.46 -14.67 21.79
N ASP A 87 3.17 -13.96 20.89
CA ASP A 87 2.64 -13.57 19.60
C ASP A 87 2.79 -14.68 18.58
N ASN A 88 1.67 -15.25 18.19
CA ASN A 88 1.58 -16.31 17.19
C ASN A 88 1.23 -15.78 15.80
N ASN A 89 1.16 -14.46 15.61
CA ASN A 89 0.78 -13.82 14.34
C ASN A 89 1.95 -13.05 13.70
N ARG A 90 3.19 -13.52 13.94
CA ARG A 90 4.43 -12.94 13.40
C ARG A 90 4.53 -13.04 11.87
N GLU A 91 3.83 -13.98 11.26
CA GLU A 91 3.74 -14.18 9.82
C GLU A 91 3.06 -13.01 9.09
N HIS A 92 2.26 -12.22 9.80
CA HIS A 92 1.74 -10.96 9.31
C HIS A 92 2.62 -9.81 9.80
N PRO A 93 3.13 -8.96 8.89
CA PRO A 93 3.99 -7.84 9.25
C PRO A 93 3.35 -6.88 10.26
N ALA A 94 4.19 -6.09 10.95
CA ALA A 94 3.76 -5.36 12.15
C ALA A 94 3.04 -4.05 11.88
N LEU A 95 3.17 -3.44 10.68
CA LEU A 95 2.76 -2.07 10.42
C LEU A 95 1.30 -1.78 10.82
N MET A 96 0.37 -2.52 10.24
CA MET A 96 -1.05 -2.23 10.49
C MET A 96 -1.48 -2.59 11.90
N LYS A 97 -0.98 -3.68 12.48
CA LYS A 97 -1.23 -4.02 13.90
C LYS A 97 -0.75 -2.87 14.80
N THR A 98 0.43 -2.33 14.54
CA THR A 98 0.94 -1.16 15.28
C THR A 98 0.02 0.05 15.13
N LEU A 99 -0.42 0.37 13.91
CA LEU A 99 -1.31 1.50 13.65
C LEU A 99 -2.67 1.32 14.33
N PHE A 100 -3.23 0.11 14.33
CA PHE A 100 -4.46 -0.21 15.06
C PHE A 100 -4.30 0.05 16.55
N GLY A 101 -3.22 -0.45 17.16
CA GLY A 101 -2.95 -0.22 18.57
C GLY A 101 -2.68 1.25 18.92
N LEU A 102 -1.88 1.96 18.11
CA LEU A 102 -1.65 3.39 18.31
C LEU A 102 -2.93 4.22 18.21
N SER A 103 -3.80 3.86 17.27
CA SER A 103 -5.12 4.51 17.13
C SER A 103 -5.98 4.27 18.37
N GLU A 104 -6.00 3.07 18.91
CA GLU A 104 -6.72 2.76 20.16
C GLU A 104 -6.15 3.56 21.34
N ARG A 105 -4.83 3.60 21.53
CA ARG A 105 -4.17 4.37 22.60
C ARG A 105 -4.51 5.85 22.52
N LEU A 106 -4.52 6.42 21.31
CA LEU A 106 -4.81 7.83 21.09
C LEU A 106 -6.32 8.13 21.20
N VAL A 107 -7.13 7.43 20.39
CA VAL A 107 -8.54 7.83 20.16
C VAL A 107 -9.45 7.34 21.28
N HIS A 108 -9.23 6.14 21.81
CA HIS A 108 -10.02 5.60 22.92
C HIS A 108 -9.46 6.00 24.27
N ARG A 109 -8.20 5.64 24.57
CA ARG A 109 -7.66 5.82 25.93
C ARG A 109 -7.31 7.27 26.27
N THR A 110 -6.72 7.99 25.31
CA THR A 110 -6.28 9.38 25.59
C THR A 110 -7.37 10.40 25.36
N LEU A 111 -8.07 10.33 24.21
CA LEU A 111 -9.08 11.31 23.84
C LEU A 111 -10.50 10.94 24.28
N GLY A 112 -10.81 9.67 24.48
CA GLY A 112 -12.12 9.18 24.89
C GLY A 112 -13.26 9.45 23.88
N VAL A 113 -12.92 9.65 22.59
CA VAL A 113 -13.90 10.09 21.57
C VAL A 113 -14.55 8.94 20.80
N ALA A 114 -14.07 7.71 20.95
CA ALA A 114 -14.63 6.53 20.31
C ALA A 114 -14.54 5.30 21.22
N SER A 115 -15.36 4.28 20.92
CA SER A 115 -15.25 2.98 21.59
C SER A 115 -13.91 2.32 21.24
N GLU A 116 -13.47 1.38 22.09
CA GLU A 116 -12.23 0.63 21.87
C GLU A 116 -12.16 0.00 20.48
N VAL A 117 -13.20 -0.75 20.09
CA VAL A 117 -13.27 -1.42 18.78
C VAL A 117 -13.23 -0.41 17.62
N THR A 118 -13.99 0.68 17.73
CA THR A 118 -13.98 1.74 16.71
C THR A 118 -12.60 2.35 16.55
N ALA A 119 -11.89 2.58 17.65
CA ALA A 119 -10.55 3.15 17.64
C ALA A 119 -9.53 2.22 16.96
N PHE A 120 -9.61 0.90 17.20
CA PHE A 120 -8.79 -0.08 16.47
C PHE A 120 -9.10 -0.11 14.97
N ARG A 121 -10.36 0.05 14.56
CA ARG A 121 -10.81 0.01 13.16
C ARG A 121 -10.51 1.28 12.36
N LEU A 122 -10.31 2.40 13.04
CA LEU A 122 -10.14 3.72 12.42
C LEU A 122 -9.03 3.78 11.37
N PRO A 123 -7.83 3.17 11.53
CA PRO A 123 -6.80 3.19 10.50
C PRO A 123 -7.23 2.54 9.17
N SER A 124 -8.05 1.48 9.20
CA SER A 124 -8.60 0.88 7.98
C SER A 124 -9.60 1.81 7.29
N ALA A 125 -10.49 2.45 8.05
CA ALA A 125 -11.44 3.43 7.54
C ALA A 125 -10.73 4.64 6.91
N LEU A 126 -9.71 5.17 7.59
CA LEU A 126 -8.87 6.26 7.07
C LEU A 126 -8.13 5.83 5.79
N GLY A 127 -7.57 4.63 5.76
CA GLY A 127 -6.94 4.05 4.58
C GLY A 127 -7.91 4.04 3.39
N HIS A 128 -9.15 3.59 3.58
CA HIS A 128 -10.14 3.56 2.52
C HIS A 128 -10.56 4.97 2.04
N GLY A 129 -10.71 5.93 2.96
CA GLY A 129 -10.92 7.33 2.60
C GLY A 129 -9.77 7.90 1.77
N VAL A 130 -8.51 7.58 2.12
CA VAL A 130 -7.33 7.93 1.33
C VAL A 130 -7.37 7.28 -0.05
N LEU A 131 -7.79 6.02 -0.18
CA LEU A 131 -7.95 5.37 -1.47
C LEU A 131 -8.95 6.12 -2.37
N VAL A 132 -10.11 6.51 -1.84
CA VAL A 132 -11.11 7.29 -2.58
C VAL A 132 -10.53 8.62 -3.06
N VAL A 133 -9.77 9.32 -2.21
CA VAL A 133 -9.06 10.56 -2.58
C VAL A 133 -8.04 10.32 -3.69
N LEU A 134 -7.24 9.27 -3.58
CA LEU A 134 -6.21 8.93 -4.59
C LEU A 134 -6.83 8.57 -5.94
N VAL A 135 -7.90 7.77 -5.94
CA VAL A 135 -8.65 7.42 -7.16
C VAL A 135 -9.23 8.67 -7.79
N TYR A 136 -9.90 9.52 -6.99
CA TYR A 136 -10.47 10.76 -7.47
C TYR A 136 -9.41 11.63 -8.16
N PHE A 137 -8.27 11.90 -7.53
CA PHE A 137 -7.26 12.78 -8.10
C PHE A 137 -6.56 12.18 -9.31
N LEU A 138 -6.32 10.86 -9.34
CA LEU A 138 -5.73 10.23 -10.51
C LEU A 138 -6.67 10.28 -11.71
N VAL A 139 -7.95 9.97 -11.50
CA VAL A 139 -8.97 10.00 -12.57
C VAL A 139 -9.25 11.44 -13.02
N LEU A 140 -9.27 12.41 -12.10
CA LEU A 140 -9.39 13.83 -12.43
C LEU A 140 -8.27 14.33 -13.36
N GLU A 141 -7.04 13.84 -13.11
CA GLU A 141 -5.87 14.18 -13.93
C GLU A 141 -5.96 13.56 -15.34
N LEU A 142 -6.49 12.34 -15.45
CA LEU A 142 -6.48 11.56 -16.69
C LEU A 142 -7.71 11.80 -17.57
N TRP A 143 -8.89 11.95 -17.00
CA TRP A 143 -10.16 11.95 -17.75
C TRP A 143 -11.08 13.14 -17.46
N GLY A 144 -11.10 13.67 -16.26
CA GLY A 144 -11.91 14.82 -15.92
C GLY A 144 -12.78 14.66 -14.68
N LEU A 145 -13.65 15.68 -14.42
CA LEU A 145 -14.36 15.79 -13.15
C LEU A 145 -15.48 14.75 -13.00
N ALA A 146 -16.25 14.53 -14.03
CA ALA A 146 -17.40 13.60 -13.97
C ALA A 146 -16.90 12.16 -13.73
N GLU A 147 -15.89 11.74 -14.48
CA GLU A 147 -15.25 10.44 -14.36
C GLU A 147 -14.58 10.26 -12.99
N ALA A 148 -13.94 11.32 -12.46
CA ALA A 148 -13.31 11.29 -11.15
C ALA A 148 -14.34 11.08 -10.03
N ILE A 149 -15.47 11.78 -10.09
CA ILE A 149 -16.57 11.60 -9.13
C ILE A 149 -17.16 10.19 -9.25
N ALA A 150 -17.44 9.73 -10.47
CA ALA A 150 -17.98 8.39 -10.70
C ALA A 150 -17.05 7.29 -10.17
N ALA A 151 -15.75 7.36 -10.47
CA ALA A 151 -14.76 6.40 -9.99
C ALA A 151 -14.66 6.40 -8.46
N ALA A 152 -14.63 7.57 -7.84
CA ALA A 152 -14.59 7.71 -6.39
C ALA A 152 -15.84 7.11 -5.71
N LEU A 153 -17.04 7.39 -6.27
CA LEU A 153 -18.30 6.83 -5.78
C LEU A 153 -18.37 5.31 -5.96
N LEU A 154 -17.87 4.76 -7.07
CA LEU A 154 -17.79 3.32 -7.27
C LEU A 154 -16.93 2.63 -6.19
N VAL A 155 -15.77 3.22 -5.83
CA VAL A 155 -14.92 2.69 -4.76
C VAL A 155 -15.61 2.82 -3.41
N LEU A 156 -16.22 3.97 -3.11
CA LEU A 156 -16.97 4.21 -1.88
C LEU A 156 -18.15 3.23 -1.71
N LEU A 157 -18.86 2.94 -2.79
CA LEU A 157 -20.07 2.12 -2.75
C LEU A 157 -19.81 0.62 -2.97
N LEU A 158 -18.53 0.19 -3.15
CA LEU A 158 -18.20 -1.22 -3.31
C LEU A 158 -18.38 -1.98 -1.98
N PRO A 159 -19.44 -2.82 -1.82
CA PRO A 159 -19.84 -3.33 -0.51
C PRO A 159 -18.72 -4.09 0.21
N ARG A 160 -17.98 -4.92 -0.53
CA ARG A 160 -16.88 -5.70 0.03
C ARG A 160 -15.71 -4.81 0.51
N ALA A 161 -15.40 -3.73 -0.22
CA ALA A 161 -14.35 -2.80 0.18
C ALA A 161 -14.75 -2.03 1.44
N VAL A 162 -15.99 -1.55 1.51
CA VAL A 162 -16.55 -0.86 2.69
C VAL A 162 -16.57 -1.78 3.91
N PHE A 163 -16.99 -3.04 3.74
CA PHE A 163 -16.98 -4.04 4.82
C PHE A 163 -15.56 -4.22 5.39
N HIS A 164 -14.56 -4.49 4.53
CA HIS A 164 -13.17 -4.66 4.98
C HIS A 164 -12.56 -3.37 5.55
N ALA A 165 -12.98 -2.20 5.07
CA ALA A 165 -12.58 -0.92 5.64
C ALA A 165 -13.15 -0.68 7.04
N GLY A 166 -14.29 -1.30 7.37
CA GLY A 166 -14.92 -1.29 8.69
C GLY A 166 -14.32 -2.26 9.70
N LEU A 167 -13.26 -3.00 9.35
CA LEU A 167 -12.59 -3.97 10.22
C LEU A 167 -11.14 -3.56 10.51
N ALA A 168 -10.61 -3.92 11.68
CA ALA A 168 -9.19 -3.83 11.97
C ALA A 168 -8.43 -4.97 11.26
N CYS A 169 -8.44 -4.97 9.93
CA CYS A 169 -7.81 -5.96 9.08
C CYS A 169 -6.95 -5.31 7.98
N PHE A 170 -6.17 -6.14 7.28
CA PHE A 170 -5.15 -5.64 6.36
C PHE A 170 -5.65 -5.33 4.96
N ASP A 171 -6.85 -5.78 4.57
CA ASP A 171 -7.31 -5.77 3.17
C ASP A 171 -7.49 -4.35 2.61
N ALA A 172 -8.24 -3.49 3.31
CA ALA A 172 -8.45 -2.11 2.88
C ALA A 172 -7.14 -1.28 2.87
N PRO A 173 -6.29 -1.32 3.91
CA PRO A 173 -4.96 -0.70 3.88
C PRO A 173 -4.06 -1.23 2.77
N THR A 174 -4.06 -2.54 2.50
CA THR A 174 -3.30 -3.14 1.40
C THR A 174 -3.76 -2.60 0.06
N MET A 175 -5.07 -2.57 -0.19
CA MET A 175 -5.65 -2.02 -1.43
C MET A 175 -5.24 -0.55 -1.63
N THR A 176 -5.26 0.24 -0.56
CA THR A 176 -4.84 1.65 -0.59
C THR A 176 -3.37 1.79 -0.95
N LEU A 177 -2.49 1.04 -0.30
CA LEU A 177 -1.05 1.11 -0.52
C LEU A 177 -0.65 0.54 -1.89
N TRP A 178 -1.35 -0.49 -2.39
CA TRP A 178 -1.16 -0.99 -3.75
C TRP A 178 -1.51 0.09 -4.77
N PHE A 179 -2.68 0.71 -4.66
CA PHE A 179 -3.09 1.78 -5.56
C PHE A 179 -2.13 2.97 -5.50
N ALA A 180 -1.73 3.38 -4.29
CA ALA A 180 -0.76 4.45 -4.09
C ALA A 180 0.60 4.13 -4.74
N THR A 181 1.07 2.87 -4.62
CA THR A 181 2.31 2.40 -5.24
C THR A 181 2.21 2.46 -6.77
N VAL A 182 1.11 1.97 -7.35
CA VAL A 182 0.87 2.03 -8.81
C VAL A 182 0.83 3.47 -9.30
N ALA A 183 0.13 4.36 -8.60
CA ALA A 183 0.05 5.78 -8.94
C ALA A 183 1.42 6.48 -8.85
N ALA A 184 2.21 6.16 -7.81
CA ALA A 184 3.56 6.69 -7.66
C ALA A 184 4.52 6.13 -8.72
N TYR A 185 4.42 4.84 -9.03
CA TYR A 185 5.15 4.19 -10.11
C TYR A 185 4.83 4.86 -11.46
N TRP A 186 3.55 5.02 -11.78
CA TRP A 186 3.08 5.66 -13.02
C TRP A 186 3.66 7.07 -13.18
N ARG A 187 3.55 7.90 -12.14
CA ARG A 187 4.13 9.24 -12.14
C ARG A 187 5.66 9.23 -12.21
N GLY A 188 6.29 8.22 -11.65
CA GLY A 188 7.74 8.03 -11.71
C GLY A 188 8.27 7.75 -13.13
N LEU A 189 7.41 7.24 -14.03
CA LEU A 189 7.78 6.99 -15.42
C LEU A 189 7.96 8.27 -16.25
N ASP A 190 7.54 9.44 -15.79
CA ASP A 190 7.81 10.71 -16.49
C ASP A 190 9.28 11.15 -16.39
N GLY A 191 10.00 10.62 -15.40
CA GLY A 191 11.44 10.79 -15.19
C GLY A 191 11.89 12.17 -14.74
N ARG A 192 10.96 13.08 -14.41
CA ARG A 192 11.28 14.45 -14.00
C ARG A 192 11.91 14.52 -12.61
N ARG A 193 11.46 13.65 -11.70
CA ARG A 193 11.94 13.57 -10.32
C ARG A 193 12.31 12.15 -9.96
N TRP A 194 13.10 11.99 -8.90
CA TRP A 194 13.37 10.66 -8.35
C TRP A 194 12.09 10.07 -7.74
N PRO A 195 11.63 8.89 -8.19
CA PRO A 195 10.34 8.32 -7.77
C PRO A 195 10.44 7.53 -6.46
N TRP A 196 11.03 8.13 -5.41
CA TRP A 196 11.24 7.47 -4.12
C TRP A 196 9.93 6.98 -3.48
N GLN A 197 8.82 7.68 -3.73
CA GLN A 197 7.51 7.32 -3.21
C GLN A 197 7.07 5.91 -3.64
N ALA A 198 7.38 5.49 -4.86
CA ALA A 198 7.00 4.16 -5.34
C ALA A 198 7.64 3.04 -4.48
N GLY A 199 8.93 3.18 -4.15
CA GLY A 199 9.62 2.22 -3.29
C GLY A 199 9.12 2.22 -1.85
N VAL A 200 8.97 3.41 -1.26
CA VAL A 200 8.47 3.53 0.13
C VAL A 200 7.06 2.99 0.25
N LEU A 201 6.14 3.36 -0.63
CA LEU A 201 4.75 2.88 -0.61
C LEU A 201 4.65 1.38 -0.83
N TRP A 202 5.48 0.80 -1.71
CA TRP A 202 5.56 -0.65 -1.84
C TRP A 202 6.10 -1.32 -0.58
N GLY A 203 7.12 -0.76 0.06
CA GLY A 203 7.64 -1.26 1.34
C GLY A 203 6.58 -1.23 2.45
N LEU A 204 5.78 -0.17 2.54
CA LEU A 204 4.64 -0.09 3.45
C LEU A 204 3.55 -1.11 3.10
N ALA A 205 3.29 -1.36 1.80
CA ALA A 205 2.36 -2.41 1.36
C ALA A 205 2.85 -3.80 1.78
N LEU A 206 4.15 -4.09 1.61
CA LEU A 206 4.79 -5.33 2.10
C LEU A 206 4.67 -5.46 3.62
N ALA A 207 4.91 -4.36 4.34
CA ALA A 207 4.77 -4.31 5.79
C ALA A 207 3.33 -4.40 6.28
N THR A 208 2.36 -4.40 5.37
CA THR A 208 0.93 -4.60 5.64
C THR A 208 0.52 -6.05 5.35
N LYS A 209 0.81 -6.56 4.15
CA LYS A 209 0.41 -7.92 3.74
C LYS A 209 1.38 -8.51 2.72
N HIS A 210 1.71 -9.79 2.88
CA HIS A 210 2.63 -10.53 1.99
C HIS A 210 2.22 -10.50 0.51
N THR A 211 0.92 -10.40 0.20
CA THR A 211 0.43 -10.33 -1.18
C THR A 211 1.04 -9.18 -1.98
N ALA A 212 1.54 -8.14 -1.31
CA ALA A 212 2.26 -7.05 -1.97
C ALA A 212 3.58 -7.49 -2.67
N LEU A 213 4.08 -8.70 -2.41
CA LEU A 213 5.16 -9.32 -3.18
C LEU A 213 4.80 -9.52 -4.66
N LEU A 214 3.52 -9.62 -5.01
CA LEU A 214 3.07 -9.79 -6.39
C LEU A 214 3.16 -8.49 -7.22
N LEU A 215 3.13 -7.34 -6.54
CA LEU A 215 3.06 -6.04 -7.22
C LEU A 215 4.27 -5.74 -8.13
N PRO A 216 5.53 -5.96 -7.71
CA PRO A 216 6.69 -5.74 -8.58
C PRO A 216 6.68 -6.58 -9.86
N PHE A 217 6.11 -7.78 -9.83
CA PHE A 217 5.98 -8.61 -11.03
C PHE A 217 5.04 -7.96 -12.04
N ALA A 218 3.86 -7.50 -11.61
CA ALA A 218 2.93 -6.79 -12.47
C ALA A 218 3.52 -5.48 -13.01
N LEU A 219 4.17 -4.71 -12.15
CA LEU A 219 4.84 -3.46 -12.53
C LEU A 219 6.04 -3.74 -13.45
N GLY A 220 6.78 -4.83 -13.23
CA GLY A 220 7.89 -5.27 -14.08
C GLY A 220 7.44 -5.64 -15.49
N VAL A 221 6.35 -6.39 -15.64
CA VAL A 221 5.74 -6.70 -16.94
C VAL A 221 5.33 -5.41 -17.67
N HIS A 222 4.61 -4.52 -16.98
CA HIS A 222 4.25 -3.21 -17.54
C HIS A 222 5.48 -2.40 -17.97
N TYR A 223 6.50 -2.33 -17.12
CA TYR A 223 7.77 -1.64 -17.41
C TYR A 223 8.44 -2.17 -18.67
N LEU A 224 8.52 -3.50 -18.82
CA LEU A 224 9.08 -4.15 -20.00
C LEU A 224 8.29 -3.80 -21.26
N ILE A 225 6.96 -3.87 -21.22
CA ILE A 225 6.09 -3.53 -22.36
C ILE A 225 6.33 -2.10 -22.80
N VAL A 226 6.27 -1.13 -21.88
CA VAL A 226 6.43 0.30 -22.18
C VAL A 226 7.85 0.60 -22.66
N GLY A 227 8.87 -0.05 -22.04
CA GLY A 227 10.26 0.05 -22.48
C GLY A 227 10.49 -0.49 -23.90
N LEU A 228 9.87 -1.62 -24.24
CA LEU A 228 9.92 -2.19 -25.60
C LEU A 228 9.24 -1.29 -26.62
N VAL A 229 8.08 -0.72 -26.28
CA VAL A 229 7.39 0.24 -27.14
C VAL A 229 8.25 1.49 -27.36
N ALA A 230 8.85 2.04 -26.33
CA ALA A 230 9.77 3.17 -26.43
C ALA A 230 11.00 2.84 -27.29
N ALA A 231 11.59 1.66 -27.10
CA ALA A 231 12.72 1.18 -27.91
C ALA A 231 12.36 1.00 -29.39
N ARG A 232 11.16 0.45 -29.68
CA ARG A 232 10.65 0.32 -31.06
C ARG A 232 10.45 1.68 -31.74
N ARG A 233 9.87 2.66 -31.02
CA ARG A 233 9.69 4.04 -31.55
C ARG A 233 11.04 4.69 -31.85
N ALA A 234 12.00 4.60 -30.92
CA ALA A 234 13.35 5.12 -31.11
C ALA A 234 14.09 4.48 -32.30
N ARG A 235 13.86 3.17 -32.54
CA ARG A 235 14.42 2.46 -33.70
C ARG A 235 13.84 2.95 -35.02
N ARG A 236 12.52 3.13 -35.11
CA ARG A 236 11.87 3.64 -36.34
C ARG A 236 12.41 5.02 -36.70
N ALA A 237 12.47 5.93 -35.72
CA ALA A 237 13.02 7.27 -35.93
C ALA A 237 14.49 7.27 -36.38
N ARG A 238 15.31 6.29 -35.94
CA ARG A 238 16.72 6.12 -36.37
C ARG A 238 16.89 5.36 -37.68
N SER A 239 15.98 4.47 -38.04
CA SER A 239 16.07 3.69 -39.30
C SER A 239 15.89 4.56 -40.52
N GLU A 240 15.24 5.71 -40.34
CA GLU A 240 15.12 6.75 -41.36
C GLU A 240 16.42 7.53 -41.55
N SER A 241 17.40 7.37 -40.63
CA SER A 241 18.62 8.20 -40.62
C SER A 241 19.96 7.44 -40.73
N THR A 242 20.03 6.11 -40.56
CA THR A 242 21.36 5.40 -40.56
C THR A 242 21.29 3.88 -40.80
N GLY A 243 22.16 3.36 -41.70
CA GLY A 243 22.33 1.93 -42.04
C GLY A 243 23.09 1.06 -41.00
N ALA A 244 22.63 0.95 -39.74
CA ALA A 244 23.31 0.19 -38.68
C ALA A 244 23.06 -1.32 -38.77
N THR A 245 24.06 -2.15 -38.39
CA THR A 245 24.04 -3.63 -38.43
C THR A 245 23.13 -4.28 -37.37
N PRO A 246 22.54 -5.48 -37.62
CA PRO A 246 21.57 -6.18 -36.75
C PRO A 246 21.99 -6.39 -35.28
N PRO A 247 23.21 -6.88 -34.96
CA PRO A 247 23.58 -7.14 -33.55
C PRO A 247 23.73 -5.88 -32.69
N ARG A 248 24.24 -4.77 -33.29
CA ARG A 248 24.29 -3.46 -32.61
C ARG A 248 22.88 -2.92 -32.32
N ARG A 249 21.92 -3.25 -33.17
CA ARG A 249 20.50 -2.86 -32.97
C ARG A 249 19.86 -3.58 -31.78
N ALA A 250 20.15 -4.86 -31.56
CA ALA A 250 19.62 -5.62 -30.42
C ALA A 250 20.17 -5.10 -29.09
N LEU A 251 21.49 -4.86 -29.00
CA LEU A 251 22.12 -4.30 -27.81
C LEU A 251 21.63 -2.89 -27.49
N ALA A 252 21.47 -2.03 -28.50
CA ALA A 252 20.92 -0.69 -28.32
C ALA A 252 19.45 -0.72 -27.84
N ALA A 253 18.65 -1.69 -28.31
CA ALA A 253 17.29 -1.88 -27.83
C ALA A 253 17.24 -2.35 -26.37
N ALA A 254 18.10 -3.31 -25.99
CA ALA A 254 18.22 -3.78 -24.61
C ALA A 254 18.63 -2.63 -23.68
N ARG A 255 19.66 -1.86 -24.06
CA ARG A 255 20.08 -0.65 -23.32
C ARG A 255 18.97 0.40 -23.21
N ALA A 256 18.17 0.59 -24.26
CA ALA A 256 17.06 1.53 -24.24
C ALA A 256 15.93 1.07 -23.29
N VAL A 257 15.66 -0.26 -23.23
CA VAL A 257 14.69 -0.82 -22.28
C VAL A 257 15.21 -0.70 -20.84
N ILE A 258 16.45 -1.12 -20.58
CA ILE A 258 17.06 -1.05 -19.24
C ILE A 258 17.22 0.42 -18.80
N GLY A 259 17.63 1.32 -19.70
CA GLY A 259 17.77 2.74 -19.41
C GLY A 259 16.44 3.50 -19.33
N TYR A 260 15.31 2.86 -19.73
CA TYR A 260 14.01 3.49 -19.68
C TYR A 260 13.56 3.63 -18.22
N ARG A 261 13.68 4.87 -17.70
CA ARG A 261 13.18 5.22 -16.35
C ARG A 261 13.68 4.28 -15.23
N TRP A 262 14.91 3.76 -15.31
CA TRP A 262 15.52 2.81 -14.38
C TRP A 262 15.42 3.22 -12.89
N ARG A 263 15.31 4.53 -12.63
CA ARG A 263 15.18 5.09 -11.26
C ARG A 263 13.99 4.51 -10.50
N VAL A 264 12.87 4.18 -11.19
CA VAL A 264 11.71 3.60 -10.53
C VAL A 264 11.98 2.16 -10.08
N ILE A 265 12.75 1.41 -10.87
CA ILE A 265 13.16 0.05 -10.51
C ILE A 265 14.09 0.08 -9.31
N VAL A 266 15.09 0.97 -9.31
CA VAL A 266 16.01 1.14 -8.16
C VAL A 266 15.25 1.58 -6.92
N SER A 267 14.28 2.49 -7.05
CA SER A 267 13.44 2.90 -5.94
C SER A 267 12.68 1.71 -5.32
N LEU A 268 12.03 0.90 -6.15
CA LEU A 268 11.35 -0.32 -5.67
C LEU A 268 12.36 -1.31 -5.05
N ALA A 269 13.45 -1.61 -5.72
CA ALA A 269 14.41 -2.63 -5.27
C ALA A 269 15.18 -2.26 -3.99
N VAL A 270 15.39 -0.98 -3.73
CA VAL A 270 16.17 -0.50 -2.57
C VAL A 270 15.25 0.00 -1.46
N LEU A 271 14.37 0.97 -1.77
CA LEU A 271 13.55 1.60 -0.73
C LEU A 271 12.41 0.70 -0.25
N GLY A 272 11.91 -0.22 -1.08
CA GLY A 272 10.90 -1.18 -0.66
C GLY A 272 11.37 -2.09 0.48
N PRO A 273 12.43 -2.89 0.28
CA PRO A 273 13.01 -3.72 1.34
C PRO A 273 13.50 -2.91 2.55
N LEU A 274 14.11 -1.74 2.33
CA LEU A 274 14.54 -0.87 3.40
C LEU A 274 13.35 -0.39 4.26
N THR A 275 12.27 0.03 3.63
CA THR A 275 11.06 0.46 4.36
C THR A 275 10.44 -0.70 5.14
N LEU A 276 10.33 -1.89 4.53
CA LEU A 276 9.88 -3.10 5.22
C LEU A 276 10.72 -3.37 6.47
N TYR A 277 12.05 -3.35 6.33
CA TYR A 277 12.99 -3.58 7.42
C TYR A 277 12.79 -2.56 8.55
N LEU A 278 12.70 -1.28 8.23
CA LEU A 278 12.58 -0.20 9.22
C LEU A 278 11.28 -0.27 10.04
N VAL A 279 10.15 -0.63 9.40
CA VAL A 279 8.84 -0.63 10.06
C VAL A 279 8.44 -1.97 10.66
N TRP A 280 9.27 -3.00 10.51
CA TRP A 280 9.02 -4.31 11.07
C TRP A 280 10.18 -4.78 11.98
N PRO A 281 10.15 -4.44 13.28
CA PRO A 281 11.26 -4.72 14.21
C PRO A 281 11.69 -6.18 14.27
N TRP A 282 10.80 -7.12 14.00
CA TRP A 282 11.13 -8.55 13.93
C TRP A 282 12.28 -8.86 12.97
N LEU A 283 12.49 -8.07 11.92
CA LEU A 283 13.58 -8.25 10.96
C LEU A 283 14.95 -7.70 11.44
N TRP A 284 14.98 -6.89 12.52
CA TRP A 284 16.18 -6.09 12.84
C TRP A 284 17.41 -6.91 13.26
N PHE A 285 17.21 -8.04 13.95
CA PHE A 285 18.32 -8.80 14.52
C PHE A 285 18.73 -10.02 13.69
N ASP A 286 17.87 -10.56 12.85
CA ASP A 286 18.17 -11.67 11.93
C ASP A 286 17.29 -11.58 10.66
N PRO A 287 17.55 -10.58 9.79
CA PRO A 287 16.67 -10.32 8.66
C PRO A 287 16.63 -11.47 7.65
N VAL A 288 17.75 -12.16 7.43
CA VAL A 288 17.81 -13.23 6.42
C VAL A 288 16.99 -14.43 6.87
N HIS A 289 17.20 -14.92 8.07
CA HIS A 289 16.46 -16.05 8.60
C HIS A 289 14.98 -15.74 8.76
N HIS A 290 14.63 -14.55 9.25
CA HIS A 290 13.25 -14.14 9.43
C HIS A 290 12.51 -13.97 8.09
N VAL A 291 13.14 -13.42 7.06
CA VAL A 291 12.54 -13.36 5.71
C VAL A 291 12.35 -14.76 5.13
N GLN A 292 13.32 -15.66 5.29
CA GLN A 292 13.18 -17.06 4.84
C GLN A 292 12.02 -17.76 5.56
N ALA A 293 11.92 -17.61 6.88
CA ALA A 293 10.83 -18.17 7.67
C ALA A 293 9.46 -17.60 7.27
N TRP A 294 9.40 -16.31 7.00
CA TRP A 294 8.20 -15.65 6.50
C TRP A 294 7.76 -16.18 5.13
N LEU A 295 8.68 -16.30 4.19
CA LEU A 295 8.40 -16.87 2.87
C LEU A 295 7.98 -18.34 2.96
N ALA A 296 8.68 -19.14 3.77
CA ALA A 296 8.36 -20.55 3.98
C ALA A 296 6.94 -20.73 4.54
N PHE A 297 6.54 -19.90 5.52
CA PHE A 297 5.18 -19.92 6.06
C PHE A 297 4.11 -19.72 4.97
N HIS A 298 4.32 -18.77 4.06
CA HIS A 298 3.35 -18.46 3.01
C HIS A 298 3.34 -19.45 1.85
N THR A 299 4.41 -20.22 1.67
CA THR A 299 4.49 -21.28 0.63
C THR A 299 4.02 -22.64 1.13
N SER A 300 4.05 -22.88 2.44
CA SER A 300 3.64 -24.14 3.08
C SER A 300 2.40 -23.98 3.96
N HIS A 301 1.49 -23.10 3.57
CA HIS A 301 0.32 -22.76 4.36
C HIS A 301 -0.55 -23.98 4.70
N VAL A 302 -0.93 -24.12 5.96
CA VAL A 302 -1.86 -25.16 6.41
C VAL A 302 -3.22 -24.91 5.76
N HIS A 303 -3.78 -25.94 5.13
CA HIS A 303 -5.13 -25.86 4.59
C HIS A 303 -6.15 -25.81 5.74
N TYR A 304 -6.91 -24.72 5.76
CA TYR A 304 -8.08 -24.63 6.66
C TYR A 304 -9.26 -25.37 6.06
N ASN A 305 -10.16 -25.82 6.93
CA ASN A 305 -11.42 -26.39 6.51
C ASN A 305 -12.27 -25.34 5.77
N TYR A 306 -12.69 -25.65 4.55
CA TYR A 306 -13.59 -24.80 3.74
C TYR A 306 -14.96 -25.43 3.66
N GLU A 307 -15.99 -24.64 3.83
CA GLU A 307 -17.32 -25.04 3.43
C GLU A 307 -17.54 -24.64 1.96
N TYR A 308 -17.79 -25.64 1.10
CA TYR A 308 -18.09 -25.44 -0.31
C TYR A 308 -19.20 -26.38 -0.74
N LEU A 309 -20.28 -25.85 -1.33
CA LEU A 309 -21.46 -26.61 -1.72
C LEU A 309 -22.07 -27.44 -0.58
N GLY A 310 -22.14 -26.89 0.64
CA GLY A 310 -22.71 -27.55 1.81
C GLY A 310 -21.87 -28.70 2.38
N ARG A 311 -20.59 -28.82 1.98
CA ARG A 311 -19.63 -29.82 2.50
C ARG A 311 -18.36 -29.13 2.97
N ASN A 312 -17.78 -29.69 4.04
CA ASN A 312 -16.50 -29.25 4.55
C ASN A 312 -15.35 -29.98 3.81
N TRP A 313 -14.37 -29.22 3.35
CA TRP A 313 -13.21 -29.69 2.59
C TRP A 313 -11.92 -29.25 3.27
N ASN A 314 -11.00 -30.16 3.53
CA ASN A 314 -9.63 -29.81 3.98
C ASN A 314 -8.74 -29.38 2.79
N ALA A 315 -9.10 -29.77 1.57
CA ALA A 315 -8.56 -29.24 0.34
C ALA A 315 -9.70 -29.13 -0.68
N PRO A 316 -9.85 -27.99 -1.37
CA PRO A 316 -10.91 -27.85 -2.37
C PRO A 316 -10.65 -28.79 -3.56
N PRO A 317 -11.71 -29.32 -4.20
CA PRO A 317 -11.61 -30.36 -5.23
C PRO A 317 -11.19 -29.83 -6.62
N PHE A 318 -10.51 -28.68 -6.69
CA PHE A 318 -10.03 -28.06 -7.96
C PHE A 318 -8.69 -27.37 -7.81
#